data_463f94e732c0b85428bbd7cf71570eb3
#
_entry.id   463f94e732c0b85428bbd7cf71570eb3
#
_cell.length_a   1.000
_cell.length_b   1.000
_cell.length_c   1.000
_cell.angle_alpha   90.00
_cell.angle_beta   90.00
_cell.angle_gamma   90.00
#
_symmetry.space_group_name_H-M   'P 1'
#
loop_
_entity.id
_entity.type
_entity.pdbx_description
1 polymer ?
#
loop_
_entity_poly.entity_id
_entity_poly.type
_entity_poly.pdbx_seq_one_letter_code
_entity_poly.pdbx_strand_id
1 'polypeptide(L)'
;PELRAGAVEDVLRLARQVVEHVVIDVGFALEDDEELSYDTVAPRRNATTLTALEQADQLVVVGSADPVGLQRLVRGVQEVAVLPSPRPVIVVNKVRASVAGARPERSIADVLSRFAGMETVRFLPWAPDDCDAALLSGRSLLEVAPQGALTSALAGLAADLEPRMPSTARPRRRGRRRAPTSGLRAAVGSATASVLPGRRRAV
;
A
#
# COMPACT_ATOMS: atom_id res chain seq x y z
N PRO A 1 22.03 14.61 -8.39
CA PRO A 1 20.87 15.24 -9.00
C PRO A 1 19.64 14.94 -8.15
N GLU A 2 19.12 15.98 -7.48
CA GLU A 2 17.93 15.87 -6.65
C GLU A 2 16.68 15.86 -7.55
N LEU A 3 15.74 14.97 -7.27
CA LEU A 3 14.44 14.96 -7.91
C LEU A 3 13.70 16.26 -7.54
N ARG A 4 13.15 16.94 -8.52
CA ARG A 4 12.34 18.14 -8.29
C ARG A 4 10.90 17.75 -7.99
N ALA A 5 10.20 18.52 -7.16
CA ALA A 5 8.79 18.32 -6.82
C ALA A 5 7.90 18.10 -8.07
N GLY A 6 8.01 18.95 -9.08
CA GLY A 6 7.25 18.80 -10.32
C GLY A 6 7.50 17.48 -11.08
N ALA A 7 8.71 16.91 -10.98
CA ALA A 7 8.97 15.61 -11.58
C ALA A 7 8.23 14.48 -10.83
N VAL A 8 8.10 14.58 -9.50
CA VAL A 8 7.30 13.64 -8.70
C VAL A 8 5.83 13.72 -9.08
N GLU A 9 5.28 14.93 -9.20
CA GLU A 9 3.89 15.14 -9.64
C GLU A 9 3.61 14.51 -11.00
N ASP A 10 4.51 14.72 -11.97
CA ASP A 10 4.37 14.14 -13.31
C ASP A 10 4.43 12.62 -13.29
N VAL A 11 5.36 12.03 -12.52
CA VAL A 11 5.46 10.57 -12.36
C VAL A 11 4.19 10.00 -11.72
N LEU A 12 3.68 10.62 -10.65
CA LEU A 12 2.46 10.16 -9.98
C LEU A 12 1.24 10.27 -10.90
N ARG A 13 1.12 11.37 -11.64
CA ARG A 13 0.05 11.56 -12.62
C ARG A 13 0.06 10.48 -13.70
N LEU A 14 1.23 10.11 -14.20
CA LEU A 14 1.38 9.04 -15.19
C LEU A 14 1.13 7.66 -14.58
N ALA A 15 1.68 7.38 -13.39
CA ALA A 15 1.50 6.11 -12.71
C ALA A 15 0.02 5.78 -12.45
N ARG A 16 -0.78 6.77 -12.02
CA ARG A 16 -2.23 6.62 -11.82
C ARG A 16 -3.01 6.22 -13.09
N GLN A 17 -2.42 6.39 -14.28
CA GLN A 17 -3.05 5.99 -15.54
C GLN A 17 -2.75 4.54 -15.94
N VAL A 18 -1.69 3.94 -15.37
CA VAL A 18 -1.19 2.63 -15.80
C VAL A 18 -1.25 1.55 -14.73
N VAL A 19 -1.41 1.92 -13.45
CA VAL A 19 -1.50 0.98 -12.34
C VAL A 19 -2.65 1.34 -11.39
N GLU A 20 -3.21 0.34 -10.71
CA GLU A 20 -4.29 0.52 -9.74
C GLU A 20 -3.78 1.10 -8.42
N HIS A 21 -2.57 0.70 -8.01
CA HIS A 21 -1.96 1.12 -6.75
C HIS A 21 -0.53 1.62 -6.96
N VAL A 22 -0.19 2.73 -6.33
CA VAL A 22 1.16 3.28 -6.26
C VAL A 22 1.54 3.37 -4.78
N VAL A 23 2.59 2.65 -4.40
CA VAL A 23 3.15 2.73 -3.04
C VAL A 23 4.42 3.54 -3.09
N ILE A 24 4.50 4.60 -2.28
CA ILE A 24 5.64 5.50 -2.24
C ILE A 24 6.29 5.39 -0.88
N ASP A 25 7.55 5.00 -0.85
CA ASP A 25 8.38 5.05 0.34
C ASP A 25 9.11 6.40 0.38
N VAL A 26 8.85 7.18 1.41
CA VAL A 26 9.42 8.53 1.58
C VAL A 26 10.31 8.60 2.82
N GLY A 27 11.23 9.56 2.82
CA GLY A 27 12.06 9.82 3.98
C GLY A 27 11.25 10.33 5.19
N PHE A 28 11.83 10.23 6.36
CA PHE A 28 11.23 10.65 7.63
C PHE A 28 11.39 12.16 7.92
N ALA A 29 12.18 12.90 7.15
CA ALA A 29 12.40 14.32 7.32
C ALA A 29 11.25 15.10 6.66
N LEU A 30 10.48 15.82 7.47
CA LEU A 30 9.33 16.61 7.03
C LEU A 30 9.58 18.13 7.20
N GLU A 31 10.75 18.52 7.69
CA GLU A 31 11.09 19.91 7.91
C GLU A 31 11.14 20.66 6.58
N ASP A 32 10.37 21.73 6.48
CA ASP A 32 10.46 22.68 5.38
C ASP A 32 11.48 23.75 5.80
N ASP A 33 12.65 23.75 5.16
CA ASP A 33 13.71 24.75 5.40
C ASP A 33 13.26 26.10 4.80
N GLU A 34 12.35 26.78 5.49
CA GLU A 34 11.88 28.12 5.09
C GLU A 34 13.00 29.17 5.13
N GLU A 35 13.99 28.99 6.01
CA GLU A 35 15.07 29.97 6.20
C GLU A 35 16.01 30.09 5.00
N LEU A 36 16.14 29.06 4.17
CA LEU A 36 17.03 29.08 3.00
C LEU A 36 16.31 29.50 1.70
N SER A 37 14.99 29.68 1.72
CA SER A 37 14.19 29.90 0.51
C SER A 37 14.14 31.37 0.06
N TYR A 38 14.67 32.32 0.84
CA TYR A 38 14.51 33.74 0.51
C TYR A 38 15.43 34.25 -0.61
N ASP A 39 16.48 33.52 -1.00
CA ASP A 39 17.44 34.05 -2.00
C ASP A 39 18.08 33.02 -2.96
N THR A 40 17.62 31.76 -3.03
CA THR A 40 18.22 30.79 -3.95
C THR A 40 17.18 29.95 -4.68
N VAL A 41 17.41 29.75 -5.99
CA VAL A 41 16.69 28.78 -6.85
C VAL A 41 17.02 27.32 -6.46
N ALA A 42 17.57 27.08 -5.28
CA ALA A 42 17.93 25.73 -4.81
C ALA A 42 16.66 24.93 -4.49
N PRO A 43 16.57 23.65 -4.87
CA PRO A 43 15.44 22.80 -4.53
C PRO A 43 15.35 22.66 -3.01
N ARG A 44 14.16 22.85 -2.44
CA ARG A 44 13.89 22.61 -1.03
C ARG A 44 14.22 21.15 -0.69
N ARG A 45 14.96 20.93 0.38
CA ARG A 45 15.55 19.63 0.75
C ARG A 45 14.52 18.49 0.82
N ASN A 46 13.33 18.78 1.30
CA ASN A 46 12.26 17.77 1.47
C ASN A 46 11.08 17.97 0.51
N ALA A 47 11.22 18.80 -0.52
CA ALA A 47 10.14 19.13 -1.44
C ALA A 47 9.46 17.90 -2.07
N THR A 48 10.25 16.89 -2.43
CA THR A 48 9.72 15.64 -3.02
C THR A 48 8.89 14.84 -2.04
N THR A 49 9.31 14.76 -0.76
CA THR A 49 8.56 14.12 0.32
C THR A 49 7.25 14.86 0.57
N LEU A 50 7.29 16.17 0.73
CA LEU A 50 6.08 16.99 0.94
C LEU A 50 5.11 16.88 -0.22
N THR A 51 5.58 16.94 -1.47
CA THR A 51 4.75 16.72 -2.65
C THR A 51 4.12 15.33 -2.68
N ALA A 52 4.86 14.30 -2.31
CA ALA A 52 4.32 12.94 -2.25
C ALA A 52 3.20 12.83 -1.19
N LEU A 53 3.35 13.47 -0.03
CA LEU A 53 2.35 13.51 1.03
C LEU A 53 1.08 14.27 0.58
N GLU A 54 1.23 15.43 -0.06
CA GLU A 54 0.12 16.22 -0.59
C GLU A 54 -0.66 15.50 -1.68
N GLN A 55 0.04 14.73 -2.52
CA GLN A 55 -0.56 13.99 -3.63
C GLN A 55 -1.09 12.61 -3.24
N ALA A 56 -0.85 12.15 -2.02
CA ALA A 56 -1.28 10.84 -1.56
C ALA A 56 -2.81 10.79 -1.39
N ASP A 57 -3.43 9.70 -1.80
CA ASP A 57 -4.84 9.41 -1.50
C ASP A 57 -4.98 8.81 -0.09
N GLN A 58 -3.94 8.15 0.37
CA GLN A 58 -3.82 7.58 1.72
C GLN A 58 -2.40 7.72 2.24
N LEU A 59 -2.28 7.97 3.54
CA LEU A 59 -1.02 8.12 4.23
C LEU A 59 -0.87 7.06 5.32
N VAL A 60 0.26 6.39 5.34
CA VAL A 60 0.63 5.44 6.39
C VAL A 60 1.86 5.97 7.13
N VAL A 61 1.72 6.19 8.42
CA VAL A 61 2.84 6.60 9.27
C VAL A 61 3.28 5.41 10.10
N VAL A 62 4.55 5.00 9.91
CA VAL A 62 5.10 3.79 10.51
C VAL A 62 6.12 4.15 11.60
N GLY A 63 5.91 3.61 12.81
CA GLY A 63 6.87 3.69 13.90
C GLY A 63 7.31 2.33 14.40
N SER A 64 8.45 2.27 15.10
CA SER A 64 8.91 1.05 15.78
C SER A 64 8.31 0.94 17.18
N ALA A 65 8.06 -0.29 17.66
CA ALA A 65 7.47 -0.57 18.96
C ALA A 65 8.37 -0.23 20.16
N ASP A 66 9.67 0.01 19.93
CA ASP A 66 10.59 0.39 21.00
C ASP A 66 10.33 1.83 21.50
N PRO A 67 10.79 2.20 22.73
CA PRO A 67 10.51 3.50 23.31
C PRO A 67 10.94 4.69 22.45
N VAL A 68 12.09 4.60 21.78
CA VAL A 68 12.59 5.68 20.90
C VAL A 68 11.74 5.75 19.64
N GLY A 69 11.38 4.60 19.06
CA GLY A 69 10.50 4.49 17.89
C GLY A 69 9.11 5.07 18.16
N LEU A 70 8.53 4.78 19.33
CA LEU A 70 7.23 5.35 19.74
C LEU A 70 7.30 6.87 19.94
N GLN A 71 8.35 7.38 20.54
CA GLN A 71 8.56 8.84 20.66
C GLN A 71 8.63 9.52 19.29
N ARG A 72 9.40 8.94 18.36
CA ARG A 72 9.52 9.46 16.99
C ARG A 72 8.19 9.37 16.24
N LEU A 73 7.43 8.28 16.45
CA LEU A 73 6.10 8.12 15.85
C LEU A 73 5.14 9.24 16.31
N VAL A 74 5.08 9.51 17.62
CA VAL A 74 4.24 10.57 18.18
C VAL A 74 4.61 11.93 17.57
N ARG A 75 5.90 12.24 17.52
CA ARG A 75 6.41 13.48 16.91
C ARG A 75 6.06 13.54 15.41
N GLY A 76 6.34 12.49 14.64
CA GLY A 76 6.07 12.47 13.22
C GLY A 76 4.57 12.61 12.89
N VAL A 77 3.68 12.04 13.70
CA VAL A 77 2.23 12.23 13.52
C VAL A 77 1.83 13.68 13.79
N GLN A 78 2.44 14.36 14.78
CA GLN A 78 2.20 15.78 15.04
C GLN A 78 2.71 16.66 13.90
N GLU A 79 3.87 16.34 13.33
CA GLU A 79 4.43 17.03 12.16
C GLU A 79 3.53 16.85 10.92
N VAL A 80 3.06 15.64 10.66
CA VAL A 80 2.13 15.35 9.56
C VAL A 80 0.78 16.06 9.74
N ALA A 81 0.30 16.22 10.97
CA ALA A 81 -1.01 16.80 11.25
C ALA A 81 -1.16 18.28 10.80
N VAL A 82 -0.06 18.98 10.60
CA VAL A 82 -0.04 20.38 10.11
C VAL A 82 0.20 20.49 8.61
N LEU A 83 0.47 19.37 7.94
CA LEU A 83 0.68 19.32 6.49
C LEU A 83 -0.65 19.11 5.74
N PRO A 84 -0.76 19.58 4.48
CA PRO A 84 -1.89 19.31 3.61
C PRO A 84 -1.84 17.86 3.10
N SER A 85 -2.10 16.90 3.99
CA SER A 85 -2.04 15.46 3.71
C SER A 85 -3.29 14.75 4.20
N PRO A 86 -3.63 13.55 3.70
CA PRO A 86 -4.71 12.74 4.23
C PRO A 86 -4.48 12.39 5.71
N ARG A 87 -5.58 12.12 6.43
CA ARG A 87 -5.47 11.62 7.81
C ARG A 87 -4.69 10.30 7.82
N PRO A 88 -3.60 10.19 8.60
CA PRO A 88 -2.73 9.02 8.55
C PRO A 88 -3.35 7.78 9.20
N VAL A 89 -3.06 6.62 8.61
CA VAL A 89 -3.19 5.32 9.25
C VAL A 89 -1.91 5.07 10.04
N ILE A 90 -2.04 4.87 11.35
CA ILE A 90 -0.90 4.69 12.24
C ILE A 90 -0.55 3.20 12.32
N VAL A 91 0.72 2.89 12.06
CA VAL A 91 1.25 1.53 12.11
C VAL A 91 2.43 1.46 13.08
N VAL A 92 2.35 0.52 14.03
CA VAL A 92 3.48 0.19 14.92
C VAL A 92 4.08 -1.13 14.49
N ASN A 93 5.31 -1.08 14.02
CA ASN A 93 6.06 -2.22 13.53
C ASN A 93 7.00 -2.81 14.62
N LYS A 94 7.48 -4.02 14.41
CA LYS A 94 8.42 -4.73 15.28
C LYS A 94 7.86 -4.98 16.69
N VAL A 95 6.56 -5.25 16.77
CA VAL A 95 5.87 -5.54 18.05
C VAL A 95 6.30 -6.89 18.59
N ARG A 96 6.75 -6.89 19.85
CA ARG A 96 7.20 -8.09 20.56
C ARG A 96 7.09 -7.93 22.07
N ALA A 97 6.95 -9.05 22.78
CA ALA A 97 6.80 -9.05 24.24
C ALA A 97 8.00 -8.45 24.99
N SER A 98 9.22 -8.60 24.47
CA SER A 98 10.44 -8.06 25.07
C SER A 98 10.49 -6.52 25.15
N VAL A 99 9.64 -5.83 24.40
CA VAL A 99 9.62 -4.36 24.35
C VAL A 99 8.51 -3.77 25.22
N ALA A 100 7.32 -4.40 25.24
CA ALA A 100 6.14 -3.83 25.89
C ALA A 100 5.40 -4.82 26.80
N GLY A 101 6.06 -5.93 27.21
CA GLY A 101 5.51 -6.93 28.13
C GLY A 101 4.60 -7.94 27.46
N ALA A 102 3.86 -8.70 28.28
CA ALA A 102 3.07 -9.85 27.85
C ALA A 102 1.91 -9.51 26.89
N ARG A 103 1.46 -8.25 26.89
CA ARG A 103 0.40 -7.75 26.00
C ARG A 103 0.88 -6.48 25.27
N PRO A 104 1.87 -6.61 24.38
CA PRO A 104 2.57 -5.47 23.82
C PRO A 104 1.65 -4.51 23.05
N GLU A 105 0.74 -5.03 22.25
CA GLU A 105 -0.21 -4.21 21.46
C GLU A 105 -1.08 -3.35 22.37
N ARG A 106 -1.64 -3.94 23.42
CA ARG A 106 -2.49 -3.21 24.36
C ARG A 106 -1.72 -2.13 25.10
N SER A 107 -0.52 -2.47 25.62
CA SER A 107 0.33 -1.53 26.33
C SER A 107 0.71 -0.33 25.44
N ILE A 108 1.05 -0.58 24.17
CA ILE A 108 1.39 0.45 23.21
C ILE A 108 0.15 1.28 22.84
N ALA A 109 -1.00 0.64 22.60
CA ALA A 109 -2.25 1.35 22.29
C ALA A 109 -2.65 2.30 23.43
N ASP A 110 -2.58 1.84 24.68
CA ASP A 110 -2.88 2.65 25.87
C ASP A 110 -1.97 3.89 25.96
N VAL A 111 -0.68 3.73 25.66
CA VAL A 111 0.30 4.85 25.64
C VAL A 111 -0.02 5.83 24.51
N LEU A 112 -0.23 5.34 23.29
CA LEU A 112 -0.50 6.19 22.13
C LEU A 112 -1.84 6.91 22.23
N SER A 113 -2.88 6.26 22.75
CA SER A 113 -4.16 6.88 23.03
C SER A 113 -4.04 7.99 24.08
N ARG A 114 -3.33 7.69 25.20
CA ARG A 114 -3.20 8.61 26.32
C ARG A 114 -2.37 9.85 26.00
N PHE A 115 -1.27 9.70 25.29
CA PHE A 115 -0.27 10.76 25.09
C PHE A 115 -0.31 11.41 23.71
N ALA A 116 -0.95 10.76 22.72
CA ALA A 116 -1.00 11.26 21.37
C ALA A 116 -2.42 11.29 20.76
N GLY A 117 -3.45 10.87 21.51
CA GLY A 117 -4.83 10.85 21.03
C GLY A 117 -5.06 9.88 19.86
N MET A 118 -4.19 8.88 19.69
CA MET A 118 -4.27 7.90 18.61
C MET A 118 -5.17 6.72 19.03
N GLU A 119 -6.41 6.72 18.59
CA GLU A 119 -7.38 5.68 18.97
C GLU A 119 -7.26 4.42 18.09
N THR A 120 -6.88 4.60 16.82
CA THR A 120 -6.79 3.50 15.86
C THR A 120 -5.36 3.30 15.42
N VAL A 121 -4.78 2.16 15.84
CA VAL A 121 -3.40 1.79 15.53
C VAL A 121 -3.38 0.37 14.97
N ARG A 122 -2.58 0.14 13.93
CA ARG A 122 -2.29 -1.19 13.38
C ARG A 122 -0.95 -1.69 13.90
N PHE A 123 -0.86 -2.98 14.18
CA PHE A 123 0.32 -3.61 14.74
C PHE A 123 0.90 -4.64 13.79
N LEU A 124 2.21 -4.56 13.55
CA LEU A 124 2.96 -5.54 12.79
C LEU A 124 3.93 -6.27 13.70
N PRO A 125 3.85 -7.60 13.79
CA PRO A 125 4.71 -8.37 14.67
C PRO A 125 6.16 -8.38 14.20
N TRP A 126 7.08 -8.56 15.14
CA TRP A 126 8.49 -8.74 14.86
C TRP A 126 8.74 -10.17 14.31
N ALA A 127 9.11 -10.28 13.06
CA ALA A 127 9.36 -11.54 12.35
C ALA A 127 10.69 -11.47 11.58
N PRO A 128 11.85 -11.41 12.29
CA PRO A 128 13.15 -11.27 11.65
C PRO A 128 13.48 -12.46 10.75
N ASP A 129 13.21 -13.69 11.19
CA ASP A 129 13.56 -14.90 10.45
C ASP A 129 12.85 -14.97 9.08
N ASP A 130 11.57 -14.58 9.03
CA ASP A 130 10.81 -14.50 7.78
C ASP A 130 11.37 -13.42 6.87
N CYS A 131 11.72 -12.26 7.43
CA CYS A 131 12.31 -11.15 6.68
C CYS A 131 13.69 -11.51 6.13
N ASP A 132 14.54 -12.13 6.93
CA ASP A 132 15.88 -12.54 6.53
C ASP A 132 15.82 -13.63 5.45
N ALA A 133 14.92 -14.61 5.58
CA ALA A 133 14.70 -15.63 4.57
C ALA A 133 14.20 -15.02 3.24
N ALA A 134 13.30 -14.06 3.29
CA ALA A 134 12.81 -13.34 2.11
C ALA A 134 13.95 -12.57 1.43
N LEU A 135 14.73 -11.82 2.22
CA LEU A 135 15.86 -11.03 1.73
C LEU A 135 16.95 -11.90 1.09
N LEU A 136 17.37 -12.97 1.77
CA LEU A 136 18.41 -13.89 1.30
C LEU A 136 18.00 -14.63 0.02
N SER A 137 16.71 -14.95 -0.13
CA SER A 137 16.21 -15.64 -1.33
C SER A 137 15.81 -14.71 -2.46
N GLY A 138 15.78 -13.39 -2.23
CA GLY A 138 15.28 -12.41 -3.21
C GLY A 138 13.79 -12.58 -3.53
N ARG A 139 13.01 -13.08 -2.54
CA ARG A 139 11.58 -13.37 -2.68
C ARG A 139 10.77 -12.52 -1.70
N SER A 140 9.50 -12.34 -1.99
CA SER A 140 8.59 -11.61 -1.10
C SER A 140 8.22 -12.43 0.16
N LEU A 141 7.79 -11.76 1.23
CA LEU A 141 7.23 -12.43 2.42
C LEU A 141 6.04 -13.33 2.07
N LEU A 142 5.22 -12.92 1.10
CA LEU A 142 4.07 -13.71 0.66
C LEU A 142 4.47 -15.04 0.04
N GLU A 143 5.65 -15.12 -0.60
CA GLU A 143 6.19 -16.34 -1.20
C GLU A 143 6.95 -17.21 -0.20
N VAL A 144 7.63 -16.60 0.77
CA VAL A 144 8.51 -17.31 1.74
C VAL A 144 7.70 -17.76 2.96
N ALA A 145 6.86 -16.89 3.49
CA ALA A 145 6.06 -17.11 4.70
C ALA A 145 4.59 -16.73 4.47
N PRO A 146 3.85 -17.41 3.56
CA PRO A 146 2.47 -17.04 3.21
C PRO A 146 1.50 -17.13 4.40
N GLN A 147 1.79 -17.98 5.38
CA GLN A 147 1.02 -18.16 6.63
C GLN A 147 1.68 -17.44 7.83
N GLY A 148 2.71 -16.65 7.60
CA GLY A 148 3.43 -15.91 8.63
C GLY A 148 2.54 -14.86 9.30
N ALA A 149 2.80 -14.62 10.59
CA ALA A 149 2.05 -13.62 11.35
C ALA A 149 2.20 -12.20 10.76
N LEU A 150 3.42 -11.86 10.30
CA LEU A 150 3.69 -10.57 9.64
C LEU A 150 2.97 -10.48 8.28
N THR A 151 3.01 -11.54 7.48
CA THR A 151 2.30 -11.59 6.18
C THR A 151 0.80 -11.41 6.37
N SER A 152 0.21 -12.07 7.37
CA SER A 152 -1.21 -11.94 7.69
C SER A 152 -1.58 -10.53 8.17
N ALA A 153 -0.72 -9.92 9.01
CA ALA A 153 -0.93 -8.56 9.49
C ALA A 153 -0.83 -7.52 8.35
N LEU A 154 0.12 -7.69 7.43
CA LEU A 154 0.25 -6.85 6.23
C LEU A 154 -0.94 -7.00 5.29
N ALA A 155 -1.45 -8.21 5.09
CA ALA A 155 -2.67 -8.44 4.30
C ALA A 155 -3.89 -7.75 4.92
N GLY A 156 -4.02 -7.78 6.25
CA GLY A 156 -5.06 -7.03 6.98
C GLY A 156 -4.92 -5.53 6.80
N LEU A 157 -3.70 -4.99 6.89
CA LEU A 157 -3.44 -3.58 6.64
C LEU A 157 -3.80 -3.19 5.20
N ALA A 158 -3.41 -3.99 4.21
CA ALA A 158 -3.74 -3.74 2.80
C ALA A 158 -5.26 -3.70 2.58
N ALA A 159 -6.00 -4.65 3.17
CA ALA A 159 -7.46 -4.67 3.09
C ALA A 159 -8.14 -3.44 3.72
N ASP A 160 -7.54 -2.88 4.78
CA ASP A 160 -8.04 -1.64 5.39
C ASP A 160 -7.75 -0.39 4.55
N LEU A 161 -6.66 -0.43 3.78
CA LEU A 161 -6.24 0.65 2.88
C LEU A 161 -6.97 0.61 1.53
N GLU A 162 -7.52 -0.54 1.14
CA GLU A 162 -8.32 -0.59 -0.08
C GLU A 162 -9.51 0.37 0.03
N PRO A 163 -9.70 1.27 -0.96
CA PRO A 163 -10.88 2.10 -0.99
C PRO A 163 -12.10 1.18 -0.97
N ARG A 164 -12.98 1.34 0.00
CA ARG A 164 -14.29 0.68 -0.03
C ARG A 164 -15.03 1.21 -1.25
N MET A 165 -14.83 0.57 -2.40
CA MET A 165 -15.65 0.81 -3.57
C MET A 165 -17.11 0.64 -3.14
N PRO A 166 -17.99 1.62 -3.36
CA PRO A 166 -19.40 1.40 -3.16
C PRO A 166 -19.73 0.16 -3.99
N SER A 167 -20.25 -0.87 -3.35
CA SER A 167 -20.67 -2.10 -4.02
C SER A 167 -21.66 -1.71 -5.12
N THR A 168 -21.14 -1.52 -6.33
CA THR A 168 -21.97 -1.56 -7.51
C THR A 168 -22.37 -3.02 -7.65
N ALA A 169 -23.42 -3.39 -6.94
CA ALA A 169 -24.09 -4.65 -7.14
C ALA A 169 -24.40 -4.71 -8.64
N ARG A 170 -23.61 -5.48 -9.39
CA ARG A 170 -23.92 -5.82 -10.78
C ARG A 170 -25.36 -6.31 -10.73
N PRO A 171 -26.32 -5.67 -11.42
CA PRO A 171 -27.67 -6.18 -11.46
C PRO A 171 -27.57 -7.61 -12.00
N ARG A 172 -27.92 -8.59 -11.17
CA ARG A 172 -28.07 -9.97 -11.61
C ARG A 172 -28.96 -9.91 -12.84
N ARG A 173 -28.39 -10.17 -14.03
CA ARG A 173 -29.13 -10.37 -15.26
C ARG A 173 -30.19 -11.45 -14.94
N ARG A 174 -31.41 -11.02 -14.67
CA ARG A 174 -32.57 -11.90 -14.61
C ARG A 174 -32.57 -12.65 -15.94
N GLY A 175 -32.32 -13.95 -15.87
CA GLY A 175 -32.39 -14.84 -17.01
C GLY A 175 -33.70 -14.62 -17.77
N ARG A 176 -33.58 -14.14 -18.99
CA ARG A 176 -34.67 -14.09 -19.93
C ARG A 176 -35.18 -15.51 -20.07
N ARG A 177 -36.34 -15.81 -19.50
CA ARG A 177 -37.06 -17.04 -19.76
C ARG A 177 -37.21 -17.19 -21.27
N ARG A 178 -36.53 -18.17 -21.83
CA ARG A 178 -36.73 -18.62 -23.22
C ARG A 178 -38.16 -19.16 -23.32
N ALA A 179 -38.95 -18.53 -24.16
CA ALA A 179 -40.19 -19.12 -24.65
C ALA A 179 -39.87 -20.30 -25.58
N PRO A 180 -40.66 -21.37 -25.59
CA PRO A 180 -40.45 -22.49 -26.46
C PRO A 180 -40.93 -22.13 -27.88
N THR A 181 -40.00 -22.10 -28.84
CA THR A 181 -40.36 -22.11 -30.25
C THR A 181 -40.18 -23.51 -30.79
N SER A 182 -41.28 -24.07 -31.20
CA SER A 182 -41.43 -25.27 -31.99
C SER A 182 -40.71 -25.20 -33.32
N GLY A 183 -40.06 -26.30 -33.69
CA GLY A 183 -39.74 -26.90 -34.93
C GLY A 183 -39.46 -26.10 -36.19
N LEU A 184 -38.31 -26.34 -36.80
CA LEU A 184 -38.27 -26.81 -38.21
C LEU A 184 -36.88 -27.44 -38.52
N ARG A 185 -36.92 -28.61 -39.15
CA ARG A 185 -35.78 -29.36 -39.67
C ARG A 185 -35.29 -28.77 -40.99
N ALA A 186 -33.98 -28.83 -41.24
CA ALA A 186 -33.29 -29.15 -42.50
C ALA A 186 -31.80 -28.88 -42.28
N ALA A 187 -30.91 -29.81 -42.31
CA ALA A 187 -30.28 -30.65 -43.32
C ALA A 187 -29.08 -29.94 -44.03
N VAL A 188 -27.94 -30.63 -43.93
CA VAL A 188 -26.83 -30.75 -44.89
C VAL A 188 -25.75 -29.67 -44.92
N GLY A 189 -24.50 -30.13 -44.74
CA GLY A 189 -23.32 -29.55 -45.35
C GLY A 189 -22.02 -29.68 -44.53
N SER A 190 -21.35 -30.83 -44.73
CA SER A 190 -19.96 -31.08 -44.32
C SER A 190 -18.96 -30.22 -45.11
N ALA A 191 -17.92 -29.71 -44.47
CA ALA A 191 -16.62 -29.55 -45.11
C ALA A 191 -15.50 -29.44 -44.06
N THR A 192 -14.66 -30.45 -44.11
CA THR A 192 -13.36 -30.59 -43.47
C THR A 192 -12.31 -29.65 -44.08
N ALA A 193 -11.45 -29.05 -43.25
CA ALA A 193 -10.06 -28.82 -43.64
C ALA A 193 -9.18 -28.61 -42.41
N SER A 194 -8.36 -29.59 -42.19
CA SER A 194 -7.15 -29.56 -41.35
C SER A 194 -6.07 -28.73 -42.02
N VAL A 195 -5.24 -28.05 -41.26
CA VAL A 195 -3.78 -27.93 -41.45
C VAL A 195 -3.10 -27.44 -40.17
N LEU A 196 -2.21 -28.27 -39.65
CA LEU A 196 -1.07 -27.99 -38.74
C LEU A 196 0.20 -27.87 -39.61
N PRO A 197 1.41 -27.68 -39.07
CA PRO A 197 1.98 -26.71 -38.13
C PRO A 197 3.29 -26.07 -38.68
N GLY A 198 3.82 -25.07 -38.02
CA GLY A 198 5.12 -24.51 -38.40
C GLY A 198 5.95 -24.04 -37.17
N ARG A 199 6.96 -24.80 -36.89
CA ARG A 199 8.05 -24.63 -35.94
C ARG A 199 9.06 -23.53 -36.32
N ARG A 200 9.80 -23.11 -35.30
CA ARG A 200 11.25 -22.69 -35.22
C ARG A 200 11.47 -21.20 -35.00
N ARG A 201 12.17 -20.89 -33.97
CA ARG A 201 13.55 -20.85 -33.37
C ARG A 201 14.13 -19.45 -33.47
N ALA A 202 14.42 -18.91 -32.31
CA ALA A 202 15.73 -18.55 -31.76
C ALA A 202 16.55 -17.46 -32.52
N VAL A 203 16.81 -16.36 -31.88
CA VAL A 203 18.13 -15.93 -31.37
C VAL A 203 17.87 -15.07 -30.15
#